data_a660ceef4f525bee3a162dbc895563f9
#
_entry.id   a660ceef4f525bee3a162dbc895563f9
#
_cell.length_a   1.000
_cell.length_b   1.000
_cell.length_c   1.000
_cell.angle_alpha   90.00
_cell.angle_beta   90.00
_cell.angle_gamma   90.00
#
_symmetry.space_group_name_H-M   'P 1'
#
loop_
_entity.id
_entity.type
_entity.pdbx_description
1 polymer ?
#
loop_
_entity_poly.entity_id
_entity_poly.type
_entity_poly.pdbx_seq_one_letter_code
_entity_poly.pdbx_strand_id
1 'polypeptide(L)'
;MSKDNLVVIGNSVSIRVRPEDGSLTYANIIANKLKLELIHLGEGALLLEEFLKQQKHQKIPKNSHVIINFGIVDACTRPIPKSLYNFMMEIDKSSFKQIRRLIRFIENKFRTKLVKLKGKKSWTDRNKFIQQMNNLIDILKSKNCSYSILGINYPNNRIESILPGSQENVILFNKELEKLNNYISVHDLNDQEYYPDGIHYNSKGHQLITDKIINHYVLTNSN
;
A
#
# COMPACT_ATOMS: atom_id res chain seq x y z
N MET A 1 24.56 -0.01 16.15
CA MET A 1 23.41 0.17 17.08
C MET A 1 22.31 -0.75 16.61
N SER A 2 21.82 -1.66 17.47
CA SER A 2 20.65 -2.47 17.18
C SER A 2 19.45 -1.53 16.98
N LYS A 3 18.67 -1.76 15.92
CA LYS A 3 17.41 -1.04 15.72
C LYS A 3 16.36 -1.75 16.55
N ASP A 4 15.81 -1.08 17.52
CA ASP A 4 14.85 -1.69 18.46
C ASP A 4 13.43 -1.69 17.89
N ASN A 5 13.16 -0.86 16.85
CA ASN A 5 11.82 -0.67 16.30
C ASN A 5 11.72 -1.06 14.82
N LEU A 6 10.71 -1.85 14.50
CA LEU A 6 10.20 -2.07 13.15
C LEU A 6 8.99 -1.18 12.93
N VAL A 7 9.07 -0.25 11.99
CA VAL A 7 7.94 0.60 11.63
C VAL A 7 7.38 0.15 10.28
N VAL A 8 6.09 -0.10 10.20
CA VAL A 8 5.43 -0.42 8.93
C VAL A 8 4.45 0.69 8.58
N ILE A 9 4.66 1.30 7.42
CA ILE A 9 3.82 2.37 6.89
C ILE A 9 3.21 1.94 5.55
N GLY A 10 1.93 2.21 5.35
CA GLY A 10 1.28 1.79 4.12
C GLY A 10 -0.24 1.84 4.18
N ASN A 11 -0.85 1.04 3.31
CA ASN A 11 -2.31 0.94 3.20
C ASN A 11 -2.83 -0.41 3.76
N SER A 12 -4.06 -0.79 3.38
CA SER A 12 -4.72 -2.00 3.89
C SER A 12 -3.97 -3.31 3.62
N VAL A 13 -3.10 -3.35 2.62
CA VAL A 13 -2.31 -4.56 2.29
C VAL A 13 -1.33 -4.91 3.41
N SER A 14 -0.82 -3.91 4.12
CA SER A 14 0.10 -4.13 5.23
C SER A 14 -0.57 -4.52 6.55
N ILE A 15 -1.89 -4.31 6.69
CA ILE A 15 -2.63 -4.48 7.96
C ILE A 15 -3.67 -5.61 7.92
N ARG A 16 -3.91 -6.23 6.78
CA ARG A 16 -5.00 -7.22 6.61
C ARG A 16 -4.51 -8.50 5.98
N VAL A 17 -4.93 -9.61 6.56
CA VAL A 17 -4.87 -10.94 5.93
C VAL A 17 -6.25 -11.26 5.33
N ARG A 18 -6.30 -11.93 4.18
CA ARG A 18 -7.56 -12.38 3.54
C ARG A 18 -7.50 -13.86 3.17
N PRO A 19 -8.48 -14.69 3.55
CA PRO A 19 -9.59 -14.37 4.47
C PRO A 19 -9.09 -13.96 5.87
N GLU A 20 -9.94 -13.30 6.64
CA GLU A 20 -9.64 -12.95 8.04
C GLU A 20 -9.79 -14.24 8.90
N ASP A 21 -8.69 -14.97 9.08
CA ASP A 21 -8.62 -16.26 9.78
C ASP A 21 -7.79 -16.20 11.08
N GLY A 22 -7.45 -14.98 11.53
CA GLY A 22 -6.59 -14.77 12.69
C GLY A 22 -5.09 -14.89 12.40
N SER A 23 -4.69 -15.16 11.15
CA SER A 23 -3.28 -15.21 10.76
C SER A 23 -2.60 -13.85 10.91
N LEU A 24 -1.29 -13.90 11.16
CA LEU A 24 -0.47 -12.70 11.31
C LEU A 24 -0.13 -12.07 9.96
N THR A 25 -0.05 -10.76 9.92
CA THR A 25 0.52 -10.03 8.78
C THR A 25 2.04 -10.19 8.74
N TYR A 26 2.67 -9.93 7.58
CA TYR A 26 4.13 -9.95 7.46
C TYR A 26 4.81 -9.04 8.49
N ALA A 27 4.19 -7.91 8.85
CA ALA A 27 4.70 -6.99 9.86
C ALA A 27 4.85 -7.68 11.23
N ASN A 28 3.79 -8.37 11.67
CA ASN A 28 3.79 -9.12 12.93
C ASN A 28 4.79 -10.29 12.90
N ILE A 29 4.86 -11.02 11.78
CA ILE A 29 5.76 -12.16 11.64
C ILE A 29 7.22 -11.70 11.72
N ILE A 30 7.60 -10.61 11.03
CA ILE A 30 8.94 -10.05 11.06
C ILE A 30 9.30 -9.56 12.46
N ALA A 31 8.41 -8.78 13.08
CA ALA A 31 8.64 -8.26 14.44
C ALA A 31 8.89 -9.39 15.45
N ASN A 32 8.10 -10.46 15.37
CA ASN A 32 8.27 -11.63 16.23
C ASN A 32 9.58 -12.37 15.95
N LYS A 33 9.93 -12.62 14.66
CA LYS A 33 11.16 -13.33 14.28
C LYS A 33 12.43 -12.57 14.68
N LEU A 34 12.41 -11.23 14.54
CA LEU A 34 13.55 -10.38 14.84
C LEU A 34 13.55 -9.81 16.26
N LYS A 35 12.51 -10.10 17.05
CA LYS A 35 12.30 -9.58 18.42
C LYS A 35 12.34 -8.05 18.48
N LEU A 36 11.69 -7.40 17.51
CA LEU A 36 11.59 -5.94 17.41
C LEU A 36 10.24 -5.45 17.92
N GLU A 37 10.20 -4.23 18.46
CA GLU A 37 8.94 -3.55 18.74
C GLU A 37 8.28 -3.11 17.42
N LEU A 38 7.02 -3.52 17.18
CA LEU A 38 6.27 -3.18 15.98
C LEU A 38 5.46 -1.90 16.17
N ILE A 39 5.74 -0.89 15.34
CA ILE A 39 4.93 0.31 15.21
C ILE A 39 4.24 0.29 13.86
N HIS A 40 2.92 0.19 13.85
CA HIS A 40 2.14 0.14 12.61
C HIS A 40 1.41 1.46 12.38
N LEU A 41 1.76 2.19 11.31
CA LEU A 41 1.17 3.48 10.93
C LEU A 41 0.34 3.39 9.62
N GLY A 42 -0.01 2.18 9.20
CA GLY A 42 -0.84 1.95 8.01
C GLY A 42 -2.33 2.15 8.28
N GLU A 43 -3.06 2.56 7.25
CA GLU A 43 -4.51 2.69 7.26
C GLU A 43 -5.16 2.19 5.97
N GLY A 44 -6.43 1.78 6.05
CA GLY A 44 -7.19 1.39 4.87
C GLY A 44 -7.38 2.55 3.89
N ALA A 45 -7.16 2.29 2.59
CA ALA A 45 -7.32 3.26 1.50
C ALA A 45 -6.47 4.54 1.63
N LEU A 46 -5.40 4.53 2.44
CA LEU A 46 -4.49 5.66 2.64
C LEU A 46 -3.60 5.86 1.41
N LEU A 47 -3.55 7.07 0.87
CA LEU A 47 -2.60 7.50 -0.14
C LEU A 47 -1.28 7.94 0.52
N LEU A 48 -0.18 7.84 -0.21
CA LEU A 48 1.12 8.37 0.25
C LEU A 48 1.04 9.88 0.52
N GLU A 49 0.36 10.64 -0.34
CA GLU A 49 0.12 12.08 -0.13
C GLU A 49 -0.61 12.38 1.19
N GLU A 50 -1.64 11.59 1.51
CA GLU A 50 -2.42 11.76 2.73
C GLU A 50 -1.58 11.46 3.97
N PHE A 51 -0.75 10.39 3.92
CA PHE A 51 0.19 10.07 4.99
C PHE A 51 1.15 11.22 5.29
N LEU A 52 1.71 11.84 4.24
CA LEU A 52 2.62 12.98 4.38
C LEU A 52 1.89 14.23 4.90
N LYS A 53 0.73 14.58 4.33
CA LYS A 53 -0.08 15.74 4.75
C LYS A 53 -0.57 15.65 6.19
N GLN A 54 -0.94 14.46 6.63
CA GLN A 54 -1.36 14.19 8.01
C GLN A 54 -0.17 14.13 8.98
N GLN A 55 1.05 14.37 8.51
CA GLN A 55 2.28 14.37 9.29
C GLN A 55 2.51 13.07 10.10
N LYS A 56 1.93 11.95 9.66
CA LYS A 56 2.07 10.65 10.34
C LYS A 56 3.53 10.17 10.42
N HIS A 57 4.37 10.62 9.48
CA HIS A 57 5.81 10.38 9.50
C HIS A 57 6.52 10.94 10.75
N GLN A 58 5.92 11.93 11.45
CA GLN A 58 6.48 12.45 12.70
C GLN A 58 6.48 11.40 13.81
N LYS A 59 5.54 10.44 13.78
CA LYS A 59 5.43 9.33 14.74
C LYS A 59 6.48 8.24 14.54
N ILE A 60 7.28 8.29 13.48
CA ILE A 60 8.37 7.35 13.24
C ILE A 60 9.53 7.69 14.17
N PRO A 61 9.94 6.79 15.09
CA PRO A 61 11.09 7.03 15.95
C PRO A 61 12.39 7.10 15.13
N LYS A 62 13.39 7.82 15.66
CA LYS A 62 14.74 7.82 15.09
C LYS A 62 15.36 6.41 15.19
N ASN A 63 16.30 6.11 14.31
CA ASN A 63 17.07 4.86 14.28
C ASN A 63 16.20 3.60 14.09
N SER A 64 14.99 3.71 13.56
CA SER A 64 14.11 2.58 13.23
C SER A 64 14.45 1.95 11.88
N HIS A 65 13.99 0.70 11.66
CA HIS A 65 13.84 0.16 10.30
C HIS A 65 12.40 0.35 9.82
N VAL A 66 12.23 0.97 8.63
CA VAL A 66 10.91 1.32 8.10
C VAL A 66 10.58 0.52 6.86
N ILE A 67 9.50 -0.26 6.88
CA ILE A 67 8.95 -0.92 5.69
C ILE A 67 7.89 -0.01 5.08
N ILE A 68 8.10 0.39 3.83
CA ILE A 68 7.20 1.25 3.07
C ILE A 68 6.36 0.38 2.13
N ASN A 69 5.03 0.35 2.31
CA ASN A 69 4.08 -0.41 1.51
C ASN A 69 2.93 0.48 1.02
N PHE A 70 3.26 1.49 0.22
CA PHE A 70 2.28 2.32 -0.49
C PHE A 70 2.21 1.93 -1.96
N GLY A 71 1.15 2.39 -2.63
CA GLY A 71 1.06 2.40 -4.09
C GLY A 71 -0.17 1.74 -4.66
N ILE A 72 -0.71 0.65 -4.08
CA ILE A 72 -1.89 -0.03 -4.66
C ILE A 72 -3.12 0.89 -4.69
N VAL A 73 -3.29 1.74 -3.69
CA VAL A 73 -4.37 2.74 -3.63
C VAL A 73 -4.11 3.88 -4.60
N ASP A 74 -2.84 4.25 -4.75
CA ASP A 74 -2.36 5.32 -5.62
C ASP A 74 -2.46 4.94 -7.09
N ALA A 75 -2.01 3.73 -7.46
CA ALA A 75 -1.83 3.27 -8.84
C ALA A 75 -3.11 2.70 -9.49
N CYS A 76 -3.95 1.98 -8.74
CA CYS A 76 -5.17 1.39 -9.32
C CYS A 76 -6.09 2.46 -9.89
N THR A 77 -6.70 2.16 -11.03
CA THR A 77 -7.69 3.04 -11.67
C THR A 77 -8.91 3.24 -10.79
N ARG A 78 -9.57 4.40 -10.91
CA ARG A 78 -10.69 4.77 -10.03
C ARG A 78 -11.88 5.33 -10.81
N PRO A 79 -13.11 4.86 -10.51
CA PRO A 79 -14.32 5.32 -11.18
C PRO A 79 -14.68 6.76 -10.83
N ILE A 80 -14.34 7.20 -9.62
CA ILE A 80 -14.66 8.53 -9.09
C ILE A 80 -13.40 9.28 -8.63
N PRO A 81 -13.40 10.62 -8.62
CA PRO A 81 -12.32 11.42 -8.06
C PRO A 81 -12.15 11.16 -6.56
N LYS A 82 -10.93 11.36 -6.04
CA LYS A 82 -10.64 11.20 -4.60
C LYS A 82 -11.45 12.17 -3.74
N SER A 83 -11.67 13.40 -4.21
CA SER A 83 -12.50 14.41 -3.51
C SER A 83 -13.94 13.91 -3.29
N LEU A 84 -14.55 13.30 -4.32
CA LEU A 84 -15.89 12.73 -4.19
C LEU A 84 -15.89 11.51 -3.25
N TYR A 85 -14.87 10.68 -3.32
CA TYR A 85 -14.70 9.55 -2.38
C TYR A 85 -14.61 10.06 -0.93
N ASN A 86 -13.77 11.07 -0.67
CA ASN A 86 -13.61 11.63 0.67
C ASN A 86 -14.94 12.26 1.17
N PHE A 87 -15.62 13.03 0.31
CA PHE A 87 -16.94 13.56 0.60
C PHE A 87 -17.95 12.47 1.00
N MET A 88 -17.97 11.33 0.28
CA MET A 88 -18.83 10.20 0.65
C MET A 88 -18.46 9.58 2.01
N MET A 89 -17.18 9.57 2.37
CA MET A 89 -16.74 9.05 3.68
C MET A 89 -17.12 10.01 4.83
N GLU A 90 -17.17 11.31 4.57
CA GLU A 90 -17.62 12.32 5.54
C GLU A 90 -19.15 12.28 5.74
N ILE A 91 -19.91 12.12 4.66
CA ILE A 91 -21.37 11.96 4.72
C ILE A 91 -21.79 10.74 5.56
N ASP A 92 -20.96 9.71 5.67
CA ASP A 92 -21.28 8.53 6.50
C ASP A 92 -21.48 8.87 7.99
N LYS A 93 -20.92 9.99 8.40
CA LYS A 93 -21.05 10.54 9.76
C LYS A 93 -22.29 11.43 9.94
N SER A 94 -23.07 11.67 8.88
CA SER A 94 -24.18 12.61 8.85
C SER A 94 -25.51 11.96 8.44
N SER A 95 -26.61 12.75 8.46
CA SER A 95 -27.96 12.32 8.11
C SER A 95 -28.19 11.96 6.62
N PHE A 96 -27.19 12.16 5.75
CA PHE A 96 -27.33 11.98 4.29
C PHE A 96 -26.96 10.58 3.77
N LYS A 97 -27.20 9.53 4.55
CA LYS A 97 -26.91 8.14 4.18
C LYS A 97 -27.51 7.68 2.84
N GLN A 98 -28.66 8.26 2.43
CA GLN A 98 -29.33 7.92 1.18
C GLN A 98 -28.53 8.37 -0.05
N ILE A 99 -27.94 9.57 -0.02
CA ILE A 99 -27.12 10.10 -1.12
C ILE A 99 -25.87 9.21 -1.31
N ARG A 100 -25.23 8.82 -0.23
CA ARG A 100 -24.11 7.89 -0.29
C ARG A 100 -24.49 6.54 -0.88
N ARG A 101 -25.66 5.98 -0.49
CA ARG A 101 -26.16 4.71 -1.07
C ARG A 101 -26.38 4.85 -2.57
N LEU A 102 -26.95 5.97 -3.04
CA LEU A 102 -27.15 6.23 -4.46
C LEU A 102 -25.82 6.33 -5.22
N ILE A 103 -24.86 7.11 -4.71
CA ILE A 103 -23.54 7.25 -5.35
C ILE A 103 -22.84 5.88 -5.41
N ARG A 104 -22.83 5.09 -4.32
CA ARG A 104 -22.26 3.74 -4.30
C ARG A 104 -22.96 2.79 -5.28
N PHE A 105 -24.29 2.89 -5.40
CA PHE A 105 -25.03 2.09 -6.37
C PHE A 105 -24.60 2.41 -7.80
N ILE A 106 -24.53 3.71 -8.15
CA ILE A 106 -24.07 4.17 -9.47
C ILE A 106 -22.62 3.74 -9.70
N GLU A 107 -21.75 3.96 -8.73
CA GLU A 107 -20.34 3.56 -8.80
C GLU A 107 -20.22 2.06 -9.06
N ASN A 108 -20.91 1.23 -8.30
CA ASN A 108 -20.82 -0.23 -8.43
C ASN A 108 -21.40 -0.72 -9.76
N LYS A 109 -22.56 -0.17 -10.18
CA LYS A 109 -23.24 -0.58 -11.41
C LYS A 109 -22.49 -0.17 -12.67
N PHE A 110 -21.86 1.00 -12.66
CA PHE A 110 -21.22 1.59 -13.84
C PHE A 110 -19.69 1.69 -13.72
N ARG A 111 -19.09 1.05 -12.72
CA ARG A 111 -17.68 1.17 -12.35
C ARG A 111 -16.75 1.08 -13.57
N THR A 112 -16.84 0.00 -14.32
CA THR A 112 -15.99 -0.23 -15.51
C THR A 112 -16.19 0.84 -16.58
N LYS A 113 -17.44 1.26 -16.82
CA LYS A 113 -17.75 2.33 -17.80
C LYS A 113 -17.17 3.67 -17.34
N LEU A 114 -17.33 4.01 -16.06
CA LEU A 114 -16.80 5.25 -15.48
C LEU A 114 -15.27 5.29 -15.55
N VAL A 115 -14.59 4.18 -15.25
CA VAL A 115 -13.12 4.08 -15.38
C VAL A 115 -12.69 4.32 -16.84
N LYS A 116 -13.35 3.68 -17.81
CA LYS A 116 -13.04 3.86 -19.23
C LYS A 116 -13.27 5.29 -19.69
N LEU A 117 -14.40 5.89 -19.33
CA LEU A 117 -14.73 7.29 -19.68
C LEU A 117 -13.74 8.30 -19.09
N LYS A 118 -13.17 8.02 -17.91
CA LYS A 118 -12.13 8.85 -17.27
C LYS A 118 -10.72 8.58 -17.81
N GLY A 119 -10.57 7.74 -18.84
CA GLY A 119 -9.26 7.42 -19.42
C GLY A 119 -8.39 6.56 -18.50
N LYS A 120 -8.98 5.67 -17.71
CA LYS A 120 -8.28 4.73 -16.81
C LYS A 120 -7.32 5.41 -15.82
N LYS A 121 -7.71 6.58 -15.30
CA LYS A 121 -6.88 7.35 -14.37
C LYS A 121 -6.89 6.78 -12.96
N SER A 122 -5.73 6.74 -12.34
CA SER A 122 -5.54 6.53 -10.90
C SER A 122 -5.85 7.78 -10.08
N TRP A 123 -5.84 7.68 -8.76
CA TRP A 123 -5.99 8.87 -7.89
C TRP A 123 -4.72 9.70 -7.82
N THR A 124 -3.56 9.07 -7.94
CA THR A 124 -2.27 9.76 -7.88
C THR A 124 -1.58 9.69 -9.24
N ASP A 125 -1.04 10.81 -9.71
CA ASP A 125 -0.13 10.80 -10.86
C ASP A 125 1.18 10.09 -10.50
N ARG A 126 1.75 9.32 -11.43
CA ARG A 126 2.95 8.51 -11.21
C ARG A 126 4.17 9.37 -10.81
N ASN A 127 4.40 10.47 -11.51
CA ASN A 127 5.56 11.32 -11.22
C ASN A 127 5.41 11.97 -9.84
N LYS A 128 4.18 12.41 -9.51
CA LYS A 128 3.85 12.93 -8.18
C LYS A 128 4.06 11.89 -7.09
N PHE A 129 3.66 10.63 -7.32
CA PHE A 129 3.89 9.53 -6.37
C PHE A 129 5.39 9.33 -6.08
N ILE A 130 6.22 9.31 -7.12
CA ILE A 130 7.66 9.14 -6.97
C ILE A 130 8.29 10.35 -6.27
N GLN A 131 7.86 11.56 -6.58
CA GLN A 131 8.31 12.77 -5.87
C GLN A 131 7.99 12.67 -4.36
N GLN A 132 6.78 12.21 -4.01
CA GLN A 132 6.37 12.01 -2.63
C GLN A 132 7.16 10.88 -1.94
N MET A 133 7.48 9.81 -2.67
CA MET A 133 8.31 8.72 -2.18
C MET A 133 9.73 9.21 -1.85
N ASN A 134 10.34 9.98 -2.74
CA ASN A 134 11.65 10.60 -2.49
C ASN A 134 11.62 11.52 -1.27
N ASN A 135 10.59 12.37 -1.13
CA ASN A 135 10.41 13.20 0.05
C ASN A 135 10.31 12.36 1.34
N LEU A 136 9.56 11.28 1.32
CA LEU A 136 9.47 10.37 2.46
C LEU A 136 10.84 9.75 2.79
N ILE A 137 11.59 9.29 1.78
CA ILE A 137 12.94 8.74 1.95
C ILE A 137 13.87 9.77 2.60
N ASP A 138 13.84 11.02 2.17
CA ASP A 138 14.66 12.08 2.75
C ASP A 138 14.29 12.37 4.21
N ILE A 139 13.00 12.34 4.55
CA ILE A 139 12.54 12.42 5.94
C ILE A 139 13.10 11.25 6.76
N LEU A 140 13.06 10.02 6.23
CA LEU A 140 13.58 8.84 6.94
C LEU A 140 15.10 8.94 7.15
N LYS A 141 15.85 9.38 6.14
CA LYS A 141 17.29 9.62 6.24
C LYS A 141 17.61 10.68 7.31
N SER A 142 16.85 11.77 7.36
CA SER A 142 17.03 12.82 8.39
C SER A 142 16.79 12.32 9.82
N LYS A 143 16.03 11.24 9.98
CA LYS A 143 15.80 10.54 11.25
C LYS A 143 16.79 9.40 11.51
N ASN A 144 17.79 9.23 10.67
CA ASN A 144 18.73 8.10 10.70
C ASN A 144 18.03 6.73 10.67
N CYS A 145 16.88 6.64 9.95
CA CYS A 145 16.16 5.38 9.74
C CYS A 145 16.70 4.65 8.52
N SER A 146 16.84 3.32 8.62
CA SER A 146 16.92 2.51 7.41
C SER A 146 15.52 2.22 6.90
N TYR A 147 15.41 1.86 5.62
CA TYR A 147 14.11 1.56 5.03
C TYR A 147 14.21 0.46 3.98
N SER A 148 13.07 -0.19 3.74
CA SER A 148 12.83 -1.08 2.61
C SER A 148 11.54 -0.65 1.92
N ILE A 149 11.55 -0.59 0.58
CA ILE A 149 10.38 -0.25 -0.23
C ILE A 149 9.82 -1.55 -0.80
N LEU A 150 8.65 -1.94 -0.32
CA LEU A 150 7.97 -3.11 -0.85
C LEU A 150 7.25 -2.73 -2.15
N GLY A 151 7.49 -3.49 -3.20
CA GLY A 151 6.81 -3.32 -4.48
C GLY A 151 5.29 -3.38 -4.34
N ILE A 152 4.59 -2.74 -5.25
CA ILE A 152 3.13 -2.74 -5.30
C ILE A 152 2.68 -4.12 -5.78
N ASN A 153 1.84 -4.77 -4.99
CA ASN A 153 1.22 -6.04 -5.35
C ASN A 153 0.35 -5.91 -6.61
N TYR A 154 0.38 -6.96 -7.43
CA TYR A 154 -0.26 -6.95 -8.72
C TYR A 154 -1.76 -7.28 -8.60
N PRO A 155 -2.66 -6.39 -9.04
CA PRO A 155 -4.09 -6.68 -9.00
C PRO A 155 -4.41 -7.87 -9.92
N ASN A 156 -5.22 -8.82 -9.44
CA ASN A 156 -5.57 -9.97 -10.25
C ASN A 156 -6.57 -9.62 -11.38
N ASN A 157 -6.88 -10.61 -12.24
CA ASN A 157 -7.78 -10.42 -13.37
C ASN A 157 -9.20 -9.99 -12.97
N ARG A 158 -9.66 -10.38 -11.77
CA ARG A 158 -10.95 -9.93 -11.24
C ARG A 158 -10.94 -8.41 -10.99
N ILE A 159 -9.88 -7.87 -10.40
CA ILE A 159 -9.74 -6.43 -10.19
C ILE A 159 -9.59 -5.71 -11.53
N GLU A 160 -8.77 -6.25 -12.46
CA GLU A 160 -8.61 -5.66 -13.80
C GLU A 160 -9.94 -5.60 -14.56
N SER A 161 -10.81 -6.60 -14.42
CA SER A 161 -12.13 -6.62 -15.09
C SER A 161 -13.06 -5.50 -14.61
N ILE A 162 -12.99 -5.10 -13.34
CA ILE A 162 -13.82 -4.04 -12.75
C ILE A 162 -13.16 -2.68 -12.71
N LEU A 163 -11.83 -2.64 -12.70
CA LEU A 163 -10.97 -1.44 -12.69
C LEU A 163 -9.93 -1.54 -13.83
N PRO A 164 -10.37 -1.51 -15.11
CA PRO A 164 -9.50 -1.74 -16.25
C PRO A 164 -8.35 -0.74 -16.31
N GLY A 165 -7.13 -1.24 -16.59
CA GLY A 165 -5.89 -0.48 -16.61
C GLY A 165 -5.17 -0.41 -15.27
N SER A 166 -5.69 -1.06 -14.23
CA SER A 166 -5.01 -1.11 -12.92
C SER A 166 -3.72 -1.90 -12.99
N GLN A 167 -3.69 -3.03 -13.71
CA GLN A 167 -2.49 -3.83 -13.89
C GLN A 167 -1.39 -3.04 -14.60
N GLU A 168 -1.73 -2.39 -15.71
CA GLU A 168 -0.81 -1.54 -16.47
C GLU A 168 -0.22 -0.42 -15.60
N ASN A 169 -1.07 0.30 -14.86
CA ASN A 169 -0.62 1.35 -13.97
C ASN A 169 0.32 0.82 -12.88
N VAL A 170 -0.01 -0.31 -12.24
CA VAL A 170 0.85 -0.92 -11.21
C VAL A 170 2.22 -1.30 -11.78
N ILE A 171 2.28 -1.86 -13.00
CA ILE A 171 3.56 -2.14 -13.68
C ILE A 171 4.37 -0.86 -13.84
N LEU A 172 3.74 0.22 -14.32
CA LEU A 172 4.42 1.49 -14.55
C LEU A 172 4.92 2.14 -13.25
N PHE A 173 4.14 2.04 -12.16
CA PHE A 173 4.56 2.52 -10.85
C PHE A 173 5.73 1.68 -10.29
N ASN A 174 5.66 0.35 -10.39
CA ASN A 174 6.75 -0.53 -9.93
C ASN A 174 8.05 -0.27 -10.70
N LYS A 175 8.00 -0.06 -12.03
CA LYS A 175 9.19 0.31 -12.83
C LYS A 175 9.88 1.58 -12.31
N GLU A 176 9.14 2.52 -11.76
CA GLU A 176 9.74 3.70 -11.14
C GLU A 176 10.27 3.42 -9.75
N LEU A 177 9.57 2.60 -8.95
CA LEU A 177 10.04 2.19 -7.62
C LEU A 177 11.32 1.36 -7.69
N GLU A 178 11.49 0.52 -8.72
CA GLU A 178 12.69 -0.29 -8.96
C GLU A 178 13.97 0.54 -9.14
N LYS A 179 13.85 1.81 -9.50
CA LYS A 179 14.99 2.73 -9.61
C LYS A 179 15.44 3.27 -8.25
N LEU A 180 14.65 3.07 -7.21
CA LEU A 180 14.96 3.53 -5.86
C LEU A 180 15.77 2.47 -5.11
N ASN A 181 16.67 2.93 -4.24
CA ASN A 181 17.44 2.05 -3.37
C ASN A 181 16.52 1.27 -2.39
N ASN A 182 16.92 0.06 -2.04
CA ASN A 182 16.22 -0.80 -1.08
C ASN A 182 14.81 -1.22 -1.53
N TYR A 183 14.58 -1.31 -2.84
CA TYR A 183 13.36 -1.87 -3.41
C TYR A 183 13.36 -3.39 -3.29
N ILE A 184 12.22 -3.95 -2.89
CA ILE A 184 11.96 -5.38 -2.78
C ILE A 184 10.85 -5.73 -3.75
N SER A 185 11.17 -6.47 -4.81
CA SER A 185 10.18 -6.92 -5.78
C SER A 185 9.23 -7.94 -5.18
N VAL A 186 7.93 -7.77 -5.50
CA VAL A 186 6.87 -8.75 -5.21
C VAL A 186 6.25 -9.30 -6.50
N HIS A 187 6.92 -9.10 -7.63
CA HIS A 187 6.40 -9.46 -8.94
C HIS A 187 6.15 -10.96 -9.10
N ASP A 188 6.99 -11.78 -8.48
CA ASP A 188 6.87 -13.25 -8.45
C ASP A 188 5.74 -13.78 -7.55
N LEU A 189 5.08 -12.89 -6.79
CA LEU A 189 3.90 -13.22 -5.98
C LEU A 189 2.59 -12.97 -6.73
N ASN A 190 2.60 -12.98 -8.07
CA ASN A 190 1.42 -12.68 -8.89
C ASN A 190 0.40 -13.82 -8.97
N ASP A 191 0.61 -14.94 -8.29
CA ASP A 191 -0.34 -16.04 -8.29
C ASP A 191 -1.62 -15.65 -7.54
N GLN A 192 -2.77 -15.93 -8.17
CA GLN A 192 -4.08 -15.69 -7.58
C GLN A 192 -4.27 -16.42 -6.24
N GLU A 193 -3.51 -17.49 -6.01
CA GLU A 193 -3.47 -18.22 -4.74
C GLU A 193 -3.12 -17.31 -3.56
N TYR A 194 -2.33 -16.24 -3.76
CA TYR A 194 -1.91 -15.35 -2.68
C TYR A 194 -2.84 -14.15 -2.45
N TYR A 195 -3.80 -13.89 -3.36
CA TYR A 195 -4.72 -12.75 -3.35
C TYR A 195 -6.16 -13.17 -3.51
N PRO A 196 -6.80 -13.75 -2.52
CA PRO A 196 -8.17 -14.31 -2.68
C PRO A 196 -9.20 -13.24 -3.05
N ASP A 197 -9.01 -11.98 -2.66
CA ASP A 197 -9.88 -10.85 -3.04
C ASP A 197 -9.31 -10.01 -4.19
N GLY A 198 -8.14 -10.37 -4.70
CA GLY A 198 -7.47 -9.73 -5.83
C GLY A 198 -6.51 -8.60 -5.46
N ILE A 199 -6.39 -8.25 -4.19
CA ILE A 199 -5.52 -7.17 -3.70
C ILE A 199 -4.77 -7.57 -2.43
N HIS A 200 -5.47 -8.12 -1.42
CA HIS A 200 -4.88 -8.42 -0.11
C HIS A 200 -4.30 -9.83 -0.07
N TYR A 201 -3.15 -9.94 0.55
CA TYR A 201 -2.49 -11.24 0.76
C TYR A 201 -3.26 -12.12 1.74
N ASN A 202 -3.21 -13.43 1.51
CA ASN A 202 -3.55 -14.44 2.51
C ASN A 202 -2.32 -14.73 3.40
N SER A 203 -2.48 -15.66 4.36
CA SER A 203 -1.41 -16.06 5.28
C SER A 203 -0.15 -16.52 4.54
N LYS A 204 -0.27 -17.28 3.46
CA LYS A 204 0.86 -17.77 2.64
C LYS A 204 1.56 -16.61 1.93
N GLY A 205 0.82 -15.66 1.35
CA GLY A 205 1.38 -14.46 0.73
C GLY A 205 2.13 -13.60 1.75
N HIS A 206 1.57 -13.41 2.94
CA HIS A 206 2.27 -12.70 4.02
C HIS A 206 3.57 -13.39 4.46
N GLN A 207 3.59 -14.73 4.52
CA GLN A 207 4.81 -15.47 4.83
C GLN A 207 5.91 -15.26 3.76
N LEU A 208 5.56 -15.34 2.48
CA LEU A 208 6.50 -15.11 1.37
C LEU A 208 7.08 -13.69 1.39
N ILE A 209 6.25 -12.69 1.66
CA ILE A 209 6.72 -11.30 1.83
C ILE A 209 7.67 -11.19 3.02
N THR A 210 7.35 -11.85 4.13
CA THR A 210 8.23 -11.91 5.31
C THR A 210 9.62 -12.40 4.92
N ASP A 211 9.69 -13.51 4.21
CA ASP A 211 10.98 -14.13 3.83
C ASP A 211 11.78 -13.22 2.89
N LYS A 212 11.12 -12.55 1.93
CA LYS A 212 11.77 -11.55 1.07
C LYS A 212 12.35 -10.37 1.86
N ILE A 213 11.57 -9.82 2.79
CA ILE A 213 12.00 -8.66 3.60
C ILE A 213 13.16 -9.06 4.51
N ILE A 214 13.09 -10.22 5.18
CA ILE A 214 14.16 -10.68 6.06
C ILE A 214 15.46 -10.92 5.27
N ASN A 215 15.38 -11.59 4.12
CA ASN A 215 16.55 -11.80 3.27
C ASN A 215 17.18 -10.48 2.84
N HIS A 216 16.36 -9.51 2.42
CA HIS A 216 16.84 -8.17 2.06
C HIS A 216 17.47 -7.44 3.25
N TYR A 217 16.84 -7.50 4.42
CA TYR A 217 17.31 -6.87 5.65
C TYR A 217 18.67 -7.44 6.10
N VAL A 218 18.84 -8.75 6.05
CA VAL A 218 20.11 -9.40 6.38
C VAL A 218 21.22 -8.97 5.43
N LEU A 219 20.97 -8.98 4.11
CA LEU A 219 21.95 -8.57 3.11
C LEU A 219 22.38 -7.10 3.26
N THR A 220 21.47 -6.22 3.63
CA THR A 220 21.75 -4.77 3.76
C THR A 220 22.42 -4.39 5.09
N ASN A 221 22.36 -5.24 6.13
CA ASN A 221 22.97 -4.96 7.43
C ASN A 221 24.23 -5.81 7.70
N SER A 222 24.62 -6.71 6.77
CA SER A 222 25.84 -7.52 6.86
C SER A 222 27.06 -6.84 6.22
N ASN A 223 26.86 -5.69 5.59
CA ASN A 223 27.89 -4.81 5.03
C ASN A 223 28.06 -3.55 5.90
#